data_aaf293d3be8df32e0890d401928dbcd8
#
_entry.id   aaf293d3be8df32e0890d401928dbcd8
#
_cell.length_a   1.000
_cell.length_b   1.000
_cell.length_c   1.000
_cell.angle_alpha   90.00
_cell.angle_beta   90.00
_cell.angle_gamma   90.00
#
_symmetry.space_group_name_H-M   'P 1'
#
loop_
_entity.id
_entity.type
_entity.pdbx_description
1 polymer ?
#
loop_
_entity_poly.entity_id
_entity_poly.type
_entity_poly.pdbx_seq_one_letter_code
_entity_poly.pdbx_strand_id
1 'polypeptide(L)'
;MEKQWTEQDLHSFVQTAQAVFDSVSLTEEQPEPGWQDESLQVDYELRGGRVDCVLHRIVEADGKRWKLQMSAPLAGNVLPEERMTPRERELCRDDMSHDFLTGVYNRQYLERVFGAKLEQWARQGRSAAVALVALDKGPQLCDAYGQPVMDQLHCFVGNQWKKHFDTPMEQVVCRLTGSVFVVGSVDTTGPQLAARMQELYEQMPHECITTTGMMRRVQFTMSGAAAGLDEVEAKNWPALYELCDARLRKVQASGGDRIGCAE
;
A
#
# COMPACT_ATOMS: atom_id res chain seq x y z
N MET A 1 -17.67 33.63 -21.93
CA MET A 1 -16.95 33.78 -23.23
C MET A 1 -15.90 32.71 -23.25
N GLU A 2 -16.12 31.62 -23.97
CA GLU A 2 -15.11 30.61 -24.21
C GLU A 2 -14.02 31.23 -25.09
N LYS A 3 -12.77 31.02 -24.69
CA LYS A 3 -11.62 31.52 -25.44
C LYS A 3 -11.53 30.72 -26.75
N GLN A 4 -11.78 31.34 -27.90
CA GLN A 4 -11.50 30.73 -29.19
C GLN A 4 -9.98 30.60 -29.35
N TRP A 5 -9.53 29.36 -29.57
CA TRP A 5 -8.13 29.06 -29.81
C TRP A 5 -7.75 29.37 -31.25
N THR A 6 -6.57 29.93 -31.45
CA THR A 6 -5.95 30.02 -32.77
C THR A 6 -4.95 28.87 -32.93
N GLU A 7 -4.60 28.53 -34.17
CA GLU A 7 -3.57 27.53 -34.46
C GLU A 7 -2.21 27.91 -33.82
N GLN A 8 -1.91 29.21 -33.76
CA GLN A 8 -0.72 29.72 -33.10
C GLN A 8 -0.75 29.53 -31.57
N ASP A 9 -1.92 29.70 -30.94
CA ASP A 9 -2.08 29.42 -29.52
C ASP A 9 -1.84 27.92 -29.21
N LEU A 10 -2.34 27.01 -30.06
CA LEU A 10 -2.13 25.58 -29.92
C LEU A 10 -0.67 25.18 -30.05
N HIS A 11 0.05 25.72 -31.04
CA HIS A 11 1.48 25.47 -31.19
C HIS A 11 2.30 25.99 -30.02
N SER A 12 1.97 27.18 -29.49
CA SER A 12 2.60 27.74 -28.31
C SER A 12 2.32 26.88 -27.06
N PHE A 13 1.09 26.36 -26.93
CA PHE A 13 0.74 25.43 -25.85
C PHE A 13 1.55 24.14 -25.94
N VAL A 14 1.67 23.54 -27.13
CA VAL A 14 2.46 22.31 -27.36
C VAL A 14 3.92 22.51 -26.91
N GLN A 15 4.54 23.62 -27.28
CA GLN A 15 5.91 23.94 -26.87
C GLN A 15 6.05 24.03 -25.34
N THR A 16 5.07 24.64 -24.68
CA THR A 16 5.08 24.74 -23.21
C THR A 16 4.82 23.37 -22.55
N ALA A 17 3.89 22.60 -23.10
CA ALA A 17 3.54 21.27 -22.58
C ALA A 17 4.68 20.26 -22.73
N GLN A 18 5.53 20.38 -23.76
CA GLN A 18 6.71 19.53 -23.94
C GLN A 18 7.75 19.64 -22.80
N ALA A 19 7.68 20.71 -22.00
CA ALA A 19 8.53 20.84 -20.80
C ALA A 19 8.04 19.99 -19.61
N VAL A 20 6.77 19.53 -19.66
CA VAL A 20 6.10 18.82 -18.54
C VAL A 20 5.77 17.38 -18.90
N PHE A 21 5.40 17.12 -20.15
CA PHE A 21 4.99 15.79 -20.64
C PHE A 21 6.11 15.13 -21.44
N ASP A 22 6.25 13.81 -21.31
CA ASP A 22 7.24 13.02 -22.04
C ASP A 22 7.04 13.03 -23.55
N SER A 23 5.76 13.10 -23.98
CA SER A 23 5.43 13.36 -25.37
C SER A 23 4.20 14.25 -25.48
N VAL A 24 4.23 15.13 -26.46
CA VAL A 24 3.09 15.99 -26.86
C VAL A 24 3.01 15.97 -28.35
N SER A 25 1.86 15.60 -28.91
CA SER A 25 1.60 15.64 -30.33
C SER A 25 0.31 16.41 -30.64
N LEU A 26 0.32 17.09 -31.76
CA LEU A 26 -0.83 17.82 -32.30
C LEU A 26 -1.03 17.33 -33.73
N THR A 27 -2.21 16.76 -34.01
CA THR A 27 -2.53 16.21 -35.33
C THR A 27 -3.84 16.81 -35.83
N GLU A 28 -3.87 17.31 -37.04
CA GLU A 28 -5.11 17.77 -37.70
C GLU A 28 -5.99 16.56 -37.96
N GLU A 29 -7.22 16.58 -37.46
CA GLU A 29 -8.17 15.45 -37.58
C GLU A 29 -9.26 15.77 -38.57
N GLN A 30 -9.47 14.84 -39.50
CA GLN A 30 -10.65 14.91 -40.37
C GLN A 30 -11.88 14.42 -39.59
N PRO A 31 -13.04 15.09 -39.69
CA PRO A 31 -14.23 14.71 -38.94
C PRO A 31 -14.71 13.31 -39.36
N GLU A 32 -14.49 12.31 -38.47
CA GLU A 32 -15.18 11.04 -38.59
C GLU A 32 -16.62 11.17 -38.08
N PRO A 33 -17.63 10.58 -38.78
CA PRO A 33 -19.01 10.66 -38.32
C PRO A 33 -19.17 9.84 -37.03
N GLY A 34 -19.40 10.50 -35.92
CA GLY A 34 -19.74 9.85 -34.64
C GLY A 34 -19.03 10.38 -33.37
N TRP A 35 -18.01 11.18 -33.52
CA TRP A 35 -17.35 11.79 -32.37
C TRP A 35 -17.88 13.20 -32.11
N GLN A 36 -18.68 13.34 -31.06
CA GLN A 36 -19.27 14.63 -30.65
C GLN A 36 -18.73 15.17 -29.35
N ASP A 37 -17.65 14.61 -28.79
CA ASP A 37 -17.28 14.97 -27.43
C ASP A 37 -15.96 15.77 -27.39
N GLU A 38 -16.08 17.03 -26.97
CA GLU A 38 -14.94 17.92 -26.64
C GLU A 38 -14.32 17.60 -25.27
N SER A 39 -14.75 16.52 -24.63
CA SER A 39 -14.28 16.11 -23.31
C SER A 39 -12.84 15.63 -23.34
N LEU A 40 -12.14 15.90 -22.25
CA LEU A 40 -10.82 15.33 -22.00
C LEU A 40 -10.96 13.82 -21.78
N GLN A 41 -10.36 13.03 -22.65
CA GLN A 41 -10.27 11.57 -22.48
C GLN A 41 -8.93 11.21 -21.85
N VAL A 42 -8.97 10.21 -20.98
CA VAL A 42 -7.79 9.70 -20.26
C VAL A 42 -7.68 8.21 -20.54
N ASP A 43 -6.60 7.84 -21.20
CA ASP A 43 -6.27 6.44 -21.49
C ASP A 43 -4.96 6.05 -20.79
N TYR A 44 -4.74 4.75 -20.66
CA TYR A 44 -3.52 4.20 -20.10
C TYR A 44 -2.87 3.25 -21.10
N GLU A 45 -1.66 3.54 -21.51
CA GLU A 45 -0.92 2.74 -22.48
C GLU A 45 0.30 2.08 -21.83
N LEU A 46 0.49 0.79 -22.11
CA LEU A 46 1.70 0.08 -21.71
C LEU A 46 2.80 0.28 -22.75
N ARG A 47 3.83 1.04 -22.42
CA ARG A 47 4.98 1.31 -23.29
C ARG A 47 6.28 0.86 -22.63
N GLY A 48 6.93 -0.13 -23.19
CA GLY A 48 8.26 -0.58 -22.72
C GLY A 48 8.29 -1.04 -21.25
N GLY A 49 7.18 -1.61 -20.75
CA GLY A 49 7.06 -2.09 -19.36
C GLY A 49 6.64 -1.02 -18.34
N ARG A 50 6.38 0.21 -18.79
CA ARG A 50 5.77 1.26 -17.96
C ARG A 50 4.35 1.57 -18.46
N VAL A 51 3.49 2.01 -17.56
CA VAL A 51 2.16 2.53 -17.91
C VAL A 51 2.26 4.05 -18.06
N ASP A 52 1.95 4.55 -19.22
CA ASP A 52 1.83 6.00 -19.47
C ASP A 52 0.37 6.40 -19.34
N CYS A 53 0.11 7.51 -18.66
CA CYS A 53 -1.17 8.20 -18.72
C CYS A 53 -1.19 9.03 -20.00
N VAL A 54 -2.14 8.77 -20.86
CA VAL A 54 -2.29 9.46 -22.14
C VAL A 54 -3.57 10.30 -22.11
N LEU A 55 -3.41 11.59 -22.25
CA LEU A 55 -4.50 12.55 -22.28
C LEU A 55 -4.80 12.90 -23.73
N HIS A 56 -6.06 12.75 -24.13
CA HIS A 56 -6.54 13.12 -25.45
C HIS A 56 -7.59 14.23 -25.35
N ARG A 57 -7.47 15.24 -26.19
CA ARG A 57 -8.47 16.28 -26.31
C ARG A 57 -8.58 16.74 -27.76
N ILE A 58 -9.81 16.92 -28.23
CA ILE A 58 -10.07 17.59 -29.51
C ILE A 58 -10.26 19.07 -29.22
N VAL A 59 -9.58 19.91 -29.95
CA VAL A 59 -9.64 21.38 -29.84
C VAL A 59 -9.94 21.96 -31.21
N GLU A 60 -10.89 22.88 -31.28
CA GLU A 60 -11.14 23.65 -32.49
C GLU A 60 -10.32 24.93 -32.49
N ALA A 61 -9.56 25.16 -33.58
CA ALA A 61 -8.78 26.37 -33.79
C ALA A 61 -8.82 26.76 -35.27
N ASP A 62 -9.11 28.01 -35.55
CA ASP A 62 -9.20 28.59 -36.91
C ASP A 62 -10.08 27.77 -37.87
N GLY A 63 -11.19 27.19 -37.36
CA GLY A 63 -12.14 26.38 -38.12
C GLY A 63 -11.67 24.97 -38.48
N LYS A 64 -10.57 24.54 -37.92
CA LYS A 64 -10.01 23.19 -38.02
C LYS A 64 -10.09 22.46 -36.69
N ARG A 65 -10.19 21.13 -36.75
CA ARG A 65 -10.14 20.26 -35.54
C ARG A 65 -8.77 19.65 -35.38
N TRP A 66 -8.28 19.73 -34.17
CA TRP A 66 -6.96 19.25 -33.79
C TRP A 66 -7.08 18.24 -32.65
N LYS A 67 -6.44 17.09 -32.80
CA LYS A 67 -6.25 16.13 -31.71
C LYS A 67 -4.97 16.48 -30.99
N LEU A 68 -5.10 16.94 -29.76
CA LEU A 68 -4.01 17.12 -28.83
C LEU A 68 -3.86 15.84 -28.00
N GLN A 69 -2.69 15.24 -28.06
CA GLN A 69 -2.35 14.06 -27.25
C GLN A 69 -1.11 14.37 -26.44
N MET A 70 -1.18 14.12 -25.13
CA MET A 70 -0.09 14.31 -24.19
C MET A 70 0.10 13.03 -23.41
N SER A 71 1.34 12.58 -23.21
CA SER A 71 1.64 11.44 -22.36
C SER A 71 2.69 11.75 -21.33
N ALA A 72 2.47 11.21 -20.13
CA ALA A 72 3.43 11.22 -19.04
C ALA A 72 3.40 9.86 -18.33
N PRO A 73 4.53 9.40 -17.76
CA PRO A 73 4.52 8.21 -16.93
C PRO A 73 3.58 8.42 -15.76
N LEU A 74 2.76 7.42 -15.48
CA LEU A 74 1.96 7.43 -14.27
C LEU A 74 2.91 7.37 -13.07
N ALA A 75 2.79 8.30 -12.15
CA ALA A 75 3.60 8.33 -10.94
C ALA A 75 3.47 6.97 -10.21
N GLY A 76 4.59 6.27 -10.01
CA GLY A 76 4.63 4.88 -9.52
C GLY A 76 4.96 3.85 -10.61
N ASN A 77 4.95 4.22 -11.89
CA ASN A 77 5.58 3.42 -12.93
C ASN A 77 7.06 3.78 -13.00
N VAL A 78 7.75 2.93 -12.41
CA VAL A 78 9.17 2.89 -12.29
C VAL A 78 9.82 3.04 -13.66
N LEU A 79 10.62 4.09 -13.84
CA LEU A 79 11.69 4.06 -14.84
C LEU A 79 12.37 2.68 -14.72
N PRO A 80 12.68 1.99 -15.83
CA PRO A 80 13.44 0.74 -15.78
C PRO A 80 14.58 0.92 -14.80
N GLU A 81 14.75 0.00 -13.85
CA GLU A 81 15.80 0.09 -12.80
C GLU A 81 17.17 0.47 -13.36
N GLU A 82 17.41 0.15 -14.63
CA GLU A 82 18.62 0.47 -15.40
C GLU A 82 18.83 1.98 -15.64
N ARG A 83 17.76 2.79 -15.61
CA ARG A 83 17.81 4.24 -15.83
C ARG A 83 17.73 5.06 -14.55
N MET A 84 17.50 4.41 -13.42
CA MET A 84 17.44 5.08 -12.12
C MET A 84 18.84 5.27 -11.54
N THR A 85 19.08 6.43 -10.94
CA THR A 85 20.20 6.59 -10.03
C THR A 85 20.05 5.66 -8.82
N PRO A 86 21.13 5.28 -8.13
CA PRO A 86 21.06 4.47 -6.92
C PRO A 86 20.09 5.04 -5.88
N ARG A 87 20.03 6.38 -5.74
CA ARG A 87 19.14 7.06 -4.79
C ARG A 87 17.66 7.02 -5.23
N GLU A 88 17.38 7.13 -6.53
CA GLU A 88 16.01 7.00 -7.05
C GLU A 88 15.52 5.56 -6.92
N ARG A 89 16.40 4.57 -7.15
CA ARG A 89 16.08 3.15 -6.91
C ARG A 89 15.75 2.87 -5.44
N GLU A 90 16.48 3.49 -4.54
CA GLU A 90 16.25 3.35 -3.09
C GLU A 90 14.91 3.99 -2.69
N LEU A 91 14.63 5.21 -3.15
CA LEU A 91 13.36 5.91 -2.92
C LEU A 91 12.16 5.15 -3.51
N CYS A 92 12.27 4.66 -4.75
CA CYS A 92 11.20 3.87 -5.36
C CYS A 92 10.98 2.52 -4.67
N ARG A 93 12.04 1.90 -4.15
CA ARG A 93 11.90 0.68 -3.34
C ARG A 93 11.21 0.97 -2.01
N ASP A 94 11.51 2.08 -1.38
CA ASP A 94 10.88 2.51 -0.14
C ASP A 94 9.40 2.83 -0.36
N ASP A 95 9.05 3.60 -1.38
CA ASP A 95 7.66 3.93 -1.72
C ASP A 95 6.84 2.68 -2.12
N MET A 96 7.46 1.71 -2.82
CA MET A 96 6.82 0.45 -3.19
C MET A 96 6.75 -0.57 -2.05
N SER A 97 7.48 -0.38 -0.98
CA SER A 97 7.58 -1.32 0.15
C SER A 97 6.65 -0.98 1.31
N HIS A 98 6.13 0.23 1.36
CA HIS A 98 5.30 0.71 2.46
C HIS A 98 3.81 0.80 2.09
N ASP A 99 2.95 0.62 3.08
CA ASP A 99 1.53 0.93 2.98
C ASP A 99 1.34 2.45 3.07
N PHE A 100 0.79 3.04 2.02
CA PHE A 100 0.67 4.49 1.88
C PHE A 100 -0.16 5.17 2.99
N LEU A 101 -1.07 4.43 3.61
CA LEU A 101 -1.93 4.95 4.68
C LEU A 101 -1.20 4.94 6.03
N THR A 102 -0.59 3.82 6.39
CA THR A 102 -0.06 3.59 7.74
C THR A 102 1.44 3.82 7.86
N GLY A 103 2.16 3.84 6.75
CA GLY A 103 3.62 3.99 6.73
C GLY A 103 4.40 2.79 7.30
N VAL A 104 3.72 1.68 7.60
CA VAL A 104 4.39 0.39 7.86
C VAL A 104 4.63 -0.34 6.55
N TYR A 105 5.37 -1.43 6.54
CA TYR A 105 5.57 -2.20 5.33
C TYR A 105 4.25 -2.73 4.76
N ASN A 106 4.20 -2.92 3.45
CA ASN A 106 3.05 -3.48 2.76
C ASN A 106 3.19 -5.00 2.53
N ARG A 107 2.11 -5.60 2.03
CA ARG A 107 2.08 -7.02 1.70
C ARG A 107 3.18 -7.44 0.73
N GLN A 108 3.51 -6.62 -0.27
CA GLN A 108 4.53 -6.94 -1.26
C GLN A 108 5.92 -7.08 -0.63
N TYR A 109 6.27 -6.18 0.30
CA TYR A 109 7.52 -6.28 1.05
C TYR A 109 7.54 -7.56 1.90
N LEU A 110 6.43 -7.85 2.60
CA LEU A 110 6.31 -9.04 3.42
C LEU A 110 6.57 -10.33 2.61
N GLU A 111 5.91 -10.48 1.47
CA GLU A 111 6.01 -11.68 0.64
C GLU A 111 7.37 -11.80 -0.06
N ARG A 112 7.88 -10.72 -0.63
CA ARG A 112 9.10 -10.76 -1.47
C ARG A 112 10.40 -10.60 -0.69
N VAL A 113 10.41 -9.76 0.33
CA VAL A 113 11.63 -9.43 1.06
C VAL A 113 11.71 -10.20 2.37
N PHE A 114 10.73 -10.03 3.24
CA PHE A 114 10.75 -10.66 4.55
C PHE A 114 10.55 -12.19 4.45
N GLY A 115 9.67 -12.65 3.56
CA GLY A 115 9.48 -14.07 3.28
C GLY A 115 10.77 -14.76 2.81
N ALA A 116 11.52 -14.14 1.88
CA ALA A 116 12.82 -14.67 1.45
C ALA A 116 13.85 -14.71 2.59
N LYS A 117 13.81 -13.74 3.52
CA LYS A 117 14.66 -13.75 4.72
C LYS A 117 14.27 -14.85 5.70
N LEU A 118 12.99 -15.10 5.92
CA LEU A 118 12.53 -16.22 6.75
C LEU A 118 13.12 -17.55 6.25
N GLU A 119 13.09 -17.79 4.94
CA GLU A 119 13.70 -18.99 4.37
C GLU A 119 15.23 -19.01 4.52
N GLN A 120 15.88 -17.86 4.39
CA GLN A 120 17.33 -17.75 4.61
C GLN A 120 17.68 -18.05 6.05
N TRP A 121 16.98 -17.49 7.04
CA TRP A 121 17.19 -17.76 8.45
C TRP A 121 16.93 -19.23 8.79
N ALA A 122 15.88 -19.82 8.22
CA ALA A 122 15.61 -21.25 8.36
C ALA A 122 16.80 -22.10 7.88
N ARG A 123 17.38 -21.78 6.70
CA ARG A 123 18.57 -22.48 6.20
C ARG A 123 19.82 -22.30 7.08
N GLN A 124 19.91 -21.16 7.76
CA GLN A 124 21.00 -20.85 8.70
C GLN A 124 20.78 -21.45 10.10
N GLY A 125 19.65 -22.13 10.34
CA GLY A 125 19.31 -22.66 11.66
C GLY A 125 18.89 -21.61 12.69
N ARG A 126 18.62 -20.35 12.22
CA ARG A 126 18.11 -19.28 13.10
C ARG A 126 16.61 -19.44 13.31
N SER A 127 16.18 -19.15 14.52
CA SER A 127 14.74 -19.04 14.81
C SER A 127 14.17 -17.75 14.23
N ALA A 128 12.92 -17.76 13.84
CA ALA A 128 12.15 -16.57 13.55
C ALA A 128 10.65 -16.87 13.76
N ALA A 129 9.91 -15.85 14.12
CA ALA A 129 8.49 -15.96 14.34
C ALA A 129 7.74 -14.80 13.70
N VAL A 130 6.47 -15.04 13.39
CA VAL A 130 5.53 -14.04 12.93
C VAL A 130 4.24 -14.13 13.72
N ALA A 131 3.56 -12.98 13.83
CA ALA A 131 2.24 -12.90 14.41
C ALA A 131 1.29 -12.19 13.47
N LEU A 132 0.08 -12.69 13.32
CA LEU A 132 -1.04 -11.96 12.73
C LEU A 132 -1.82 -11.26 13.84
N VAL A 133 -2.13 -9.98 13.63
CA VAL A 133 -2.94 -9.19 14.56
C VAL A 133 -4.04 -8.50 13.76
N ALA A 134 -5.29 -8.68 14.20
CA ALA A 134 -6.45 -8.08 13.55
C ALA A 134 -7.24 -7.22 14.54
N LEU A 135 -7.74 -6.08 14.06
CA LEU A 135 -8.75 -5.32 14.80
C LEU A 135 -10.04 -6.16 14.92
N ASP A 136 -10.54 -6.31 16.14
CA ASP A 136 -11.80 -6.97 16.37
C ASP A 136 -12.96 -6.11 15.88
N LYS A 137 -13.99 -6.77 15.34
CA LYS A 137 -15.20 -6.10 14.87
C LYS A 137 -14.94 -4.94 13.87
N GLY A 138 -13.89 -5.05 13.04
CA GLY A 138 -13.53 -4.03 12.06
C GLY A 138 -14.69 -3.55 11.18
N PRO A 139 -15.51 -4.43 10.58
CA PRO A 139 -16.68 -4.01 9.81
C PRO A 139 -17.68 -3.18 10.63
N GLN A 140 -17.98 -3.61 11.86
CA GLN A 140 -18.91 -2.89 12.75
C GLN A 140 -18.37 -1.51 13.17
N LEU A 141 -17.05 -1.41 13.40
CA LEU A 141 -16.40 -0.13 13.66
C LEU A 141 -16.50 0.79 12.43
N CYS A 142 -16.29 0.25 11.23
CA CYS A 142 -16.41 0.99 9.98
C CYS A 142 -17.85 1.49 9.77
N ASP A 143 -18.85 0.64 10.01
CA ASP A 143 -20.27 0.99 9.91
C ASP A 143 -20.67 2.09 10.93
N ALA A 144 -20.11 2.03 12.14
CA ALA A 144 -20.42 2.97 13.21
C ALA A 144 -19.73 4.32 13.06
N TYR A 145 -18.48 4.35 12.57
CA TYR A 145 -17.63 5.55 12.58
C TYR A 145 -17.22 6.04 11.19
N GLY A 146 -17.37 5.21 10.17
CA GLY A 146 -17.00 5.52 8.78
C GLY A 146 -15.52 5.29 8.45
N GLN A 147 -15.23 5.20 7.16
CA GLN A 147 -13.89 4.90 6.64
C GLN A 147 -12.81 5.89 7.10
N PRO A 148 -13.03 7.23 7.13
CA PRO A 148 -11.97 8.15 7.57
C PRO A 148 -11.51 7.94 9.02
N VAL A 149 -12.39 7.46 9.89
CA VAL A 149 -12.06 7.11 11.27
C VAL A 149 -11.29 5.80 11.32
N MET A 150 -11.70 4.83 10.51
CA MET A 150 -10.97 3.56 10.38
C MET A 150 -9.55 3.76 9.85
N ASP A 151 -9.37 4.67 8.91
CA ASP A 151 -8.04 4.99 8.38
C ASP A 151 -7.12 5.56 9.48
N GLN A 152 -7.61 6.47 10.31
CA GLN A 152 -6.87 6.97 11.47
C GLN A 152 -6.57 5.88 12.50
N LEU A 153 -7.51 4.97 12.73
CA LEU A 153 -7.31 3.84 13.62
C LEU A 153 -6.23 2.87 13.09
N HIS A 154 -6.23 2.60 11.80
CA HIS A 154 -5.17 1.79 11.17
C HIS A 154 -3.79 2.46 11.30
N CYS A 155 -3.70 3.77 11.07
CA CYS A 155 -2.46 4.54 11.30
C CYS A 155 -2.02 4.45 12.76
N PHE A 156 -2.95 4.60 13.68
CA PHE A 156 -2.65 4.52 15.11
C PHE A 156 -2.08 3.14 15.48
N VAL A 157 -2.76 2.06 15.10
CA VAL A 157 -2.35 0.68 15.39
C VAL A 157 -0.99 0.36 14.75
N GLY A 158 -0.81 0.68 13.47
CA GLY A 158 0.47 0.48 12.77
C GLY A 158 1.63 1.19 13.47
N ASN A 159 1.42 2.43 13.90
CA ASN A 159 2.42 3.20 14.64
C ASN A 159 2.70 2.64 16.05
N GLN A 160 1.70 2.08 16.75
CA GLN A 160 1.95 1.45 18.04
C GLN A 160 2.89 0.24 17.89
N TRP A 161 2.63 -0.66 16.93
CA TRP A 161 3.51 -1.79 16.69
C TRP A 161 4.89 -1.37 16.19
N LYS A 162 4.97 -0.40 15.28
CA LYS A 162 6.23 0.08 14.73
C LYS A 162 7.17 0.63 15.80
N LYS A 163 6.67 1.28 16.85
CA LYS A 163 7.49 1.77 17.96
C LYS A 163 8.30 0.68 18.67
N HIS A 164 7.85 -0.56 18.63
CA HIS A 164 8.44 -1.67 19.37
C HIS A 164 9.12 -2.71 18.47
N PHE A 165 8.87 -2.66 17.15
CA PHE A 165 9.38 -3.61 16.16
C PHE A 165 9.92 -2.86 14.93
N ASP A 166 10.94 -2.01 15.15
CA ASP A 166 11.53 -1.16 14.10
C ASP A 166 13.05 -1.41 13.93
N THR A 167 13.50 -2.63 14.20
CA THR A 167 14.89 -2.99 13.89
C THR A 167 14.99 -3.41 12.43
N PRO A 168 15.60 -2.57 11.56
CA PRO A 168 15.67 -2.86 10.13
C PRO A 168 16.31 -4.23 9.87
N MET A 169 15.76 -4.96 8.90
CA MET A 169 16.26 -6.27 8.46
C MET A 169 16.06 -7.43 9.45
N GLU A 170 15.70 -7.19 10.70
CA GLU A 170 15.49 -8.20 11.74
C GLU A 170 14.04 -8.27 12.20
N GLN A 171 13.34 -7.14 12.11
CA GLN A 171 11.94 -7.02 12.49
C GLN A 171 11.11 -6.44 11.36
N VAL A 172 9.84 -6.75 11.35
CA VAL A 172 8.89 -6.20 10.39
C VAL A 172 7.57 -5.91 11.06
N VAL A 173 7.00 -4.76 10.72
CA VAL A 173 5.58 -4.48 10.91
C VAL A 173 5.00 -4.21 9.53
N CYS A 174 4.00 -4.98 9.15
CA CYS A 174 3.39 -4.92 7.82
C CYS A 174 1.88 -4.85 7.95
N ARG A 175 1.24 -4.08 7.08
CA ARG A 175 -0.21 -4.16 6.88
C ARG A 175 -0.49 -5.13 5.75
N LEU A 176 -1.14 -6.24 6.09
CA LEU A 176 -1.39 -7.33 5.13
C LEU A 176 -2.62 -7.03 4.27
N THR A 177 -3.75 -6.75 4.91
CA THR A 177 -5.02 -6.40 4.25
C THR A 177 -5.99 -5.80 5.26
N GLY A 178 -6.80 -4.82 4.85
CA GLY A 178 -7.84 -4.25 5.71
C GLY A 178 -7.31 -3.86 7.10
N SER A 179 -7.81 -4.53 8.13
CA SER A 179 -7.45 -4.33 9.54
C SER A 179 -6.48 -5.38 10.08
N VAL A 180 -5.79 -6.13 9.21
CA VAL A 180 -4.85 -7.18 9.61
C VAL A 180 -3.40 -6.71 9.43
N PHE A 181 -2.64 -6.81 10.51
CA PHE A 181 -1.21 -6.51 10.56
C PHE A 181 -0.41 -7.78 10.79
N VAL A 182 0.83 -7.76 10.33
CA VAL A 182 1.83 -8.79 10.58
C VAL A 182 2.99 -8.18 11.34
N VAL A 183 3.40 -8.82 12.41
CA VAL A 183 4.63 -8.50 13.13
C VAL A 183 5.55 -9.70 13.03
N GLY A 184 6.80 -9.48 12.63
CA GLY A 184 7.79 -10.55 12.53
C GLY A 184 9.10 -10.17 13.22
N SER A 185 9.81 -11.16 13.73
CA SER A 185 11.11 -10.99 14.38
C SER A 185 11.97 -12.23 14.19
N VAL A 186 13.26 -12.00 13.93
CA VAL A 186 14.28 -13.07 13.93
C VAL A 186 14.78 -13.33 15.36
N ASP A 187 15.44 -14.46 15.56
CA ASP A 187 15.98 -14.96 16.84
C ASP A 187 14.91 -15.02 17.96
N THR A 188 13.70 -15.36 17.55
CA THR A 188 12.49 -15.41 18.40
C THR A 188 11.66 -16.62 18.03
N THR A 189 11.07 -17.27 19.02
CA THR A 189 10.08 -18.38 18.82
C THR A 189 8.66 -17.82 18.81
N GLY A 190 7.69 -18.63 18.29
CA GLY A 190 6.27 -18.26 18.30
C GLY A 190 5.77 -17.86 19.68
N PRO A 191 5.95 -18.69 20.73
CA PRO A 191 5.55 -18.36 22.10
C PRO A 191 6.21 -17.10 22.67
N GLN A 192 7.50 -16.87 22.39
CA GLN A 192 8.20 -15.66 22.84
C GLN A 192 7.64 -14.40 22.18
N LEU A 193 7.40 -14.44 20.87
CA LEU A 193 6.79 -13.31 20.16
C LEU A 193 5.38 -13.03 20.68
N ALA A 194 4.56 -14.07 20.86
CA ALA A 194 3.21 -13.94 21.41
C ALA A 194 3.20 -13.30 22.79
N ALA A 195 4.05 -13.78 23.69
CA ALA A 195 4.15 -13.23 25.05
C ALA A 195 4.57 -11.76 25.05
N ARG A 196 5.60 -11.40 24.25
CA ARG A 196 6.03 -10.00 24.09
C ARG A 196 4.93 -9.12 23.52
N MET A 197 4.23 -9.60 22.51
CA MET A 197 3.15 -8.83 21.90
C MET A 197 1.95 -8.68 22.81
N GLN A 198 1.62 -9.69 23.62
CA GLN A 198 0.55 -9.60 24.62
C GLN A 198 0.89 -8.55 25.68
N GLU A 199 2.12 -8.55 26.21
CA GLU A 199 2.58 -7.53 27.17
C GLU A 199 2.48 -6.12 26.59
N LEU A 200 2.93 -5.91 25.35
CA LEU A 200 2.84 -4.62 24.65
C LEU A 200 1.39 -4.23 24.39
N TYR A 201 0.53 -5.18 24.07
CA TYR A 201 -0.89 -4.96 23.84
C TYR A 201 -1.58 -4.47 25.12
N GLU A 202 -1.30 -5.08 26.26
CA GLU A 202 -1.83 -4.65 27.57
C GLU A 202 -1.39 -3.25 28.00
N GLN A 203 -0.20 -2.82 27.54
CA GLN A 203 0.34 -1.48 27.81
C GLN A 203 -0.13 -0.43 26.78
N MET A 204 -0.67 -0.86 25.65
CA MET A 204 -1.13 0.01 24.57
C MET A 204 -2.44 0.70 24.94
N PRO A 205 -2.64 1.98 24.54
CA PRO A 205 -3.96 2.58 24.65
C PRO A 205 -4.98 1.84 23.78
N HIS A 206 -6.06 1.39 24.39
CA HIS A 206 -7.19 0.74 23.70
C HIS A 206 -8.23 1.75 23.19
N GLU A 207 -7.83 2.99 23.07
CA GLU A 207 -8.62 4.12 22.62
C GLU A 207 -7.81 4.96 21.63
N CYS A 208 -8.41 5.28 20.51
CA CYS A 208 -7.88 6.21 19.53
C CYS A 208 -8.74 7.48 19.52
N ILE A 209 -8.08 8.63 19.57
CA ILE A 209 -8.76 9.92 19.41
C ILE A 209 -8.64 10.31 17.93
N THR A 210 -9.78 10.40 17.25
CA THR A 210 -9.84 10.79 15.85
C THR A 210 -10.09 12.29 15.70
N THR A 211 -9.45 12.90 14.71
CA THR A 211 -9.57 14.34 14.45
C THR A 211 -10.40 14.65 13.20
N THR A 212 -10.91 13.63 12.51
CA THR A 212 -11.72 13.80 11.31
C THR A 212 -13.15 14.21 11.68
N GLY A 213 -13.50 15.44 11.37
CA GLY A 213 -14.79 16.02 11.74
C GLY A 213 -14.85 16.42 13.21
N MET A 214 -15.79 15.87 13.98
CA MET A 214 -15.82 16.03 15.44
C MET A 214 -14.83 15.06 16.09
N MET A 215 -14.05 15.53 17.05
CA MET A 215 -13.18 14.66 17.87
C MET A 215 -14.01 13.53 18.49
N ARG A 216 -13.65 12.31 18.19
CA ARG A 216 -14.31 11.11 18.74
C ARG A 216 -13.28 10.21 19.39
N ARG A 217 -13.68 9.58 20.48
CA ARG A 217 -12.94 8.51 21.11
C ARG A 217 -13.45 7.19 20.56
N VAL A 218 -12.58 6.42 19.94
CA VAL A 218 -12.91 5.11 19.38
C VAL A 218 -12.23 4.06 20.22
N GLN A 219 -13.00 3.29 20.96
CA GLN A 219 -12.51 2.12 21.67
C GLN A 219 -12.41 0.95 20.71
N PHE A 220 -11.36 0.19 20.82
CA PHE A 220 -11.11 -0.98 19.98
C PHE A 220 -10.38 -2.07 20.75
N THR A 221 -10.53 -3.28 20.29
CA THR A 221 -9.74 -4.44 20.74
C THR A 221 -9.05 -5.09 19.55
N MET A 222 -8.04 -5.88 19.81
CA MET A 222 -7.33 -6.66 18.81
C MET A 222 -7.19 -8.10 19.27
N SER A 223 -7.27 -8.98 18.29
CA SER A 223 -6.93 -10.40 18.45
C SER A 223 -5.67 -10.70 17.65
N GLY A 224 -4.80 -11.53 18.19
CA GLY A 224 -3.59 -11.91 17.49
C GLY A 224 -3.13 -13.31 17.82
N ALA A 225 -2.36 -13.90 16.91
CA ALA A 225 -1.73 -15.18 17.12
C ALA A 225 -0.36 -15.25 16.46
N ALA A 226 0.60 -15.88 17.12
CA ALA A 226 1.95 -16.05 16.63
C ALA A 226 2.28 -17.51 16.30
N ALA A 227 3.26 -17.70 15.41
CA ALA A 227 3.88 -18.97 15.09
C ALA A 227 5.36 -18.78 14.76
N GLY A 228 6.17 -19.77 15.11
CA GLY A 228 7.60 -19.83 14.80
C GLY A 228 7.93 -20.73 13.62
N LEU A 229 9.10 -20.52 13.02
CA LEU A 229 9.62 -21.41 11.96
C LEU A 229 9.80 -22.86 12.41
N ASP A 230 10.02 -23.08 13.69
CA ASP A 230 10.15 -24.40 14.31
C ASP A 230 8.82 -25.19 14.35
N GLU A 231 7.71 -24.49 14.26
CA GLU A 231 6.37 -25.05 14.33
C GLU A 231 5.79 -25.44 12.95
N VAL A 232 6.45 -25.10 11.84
CA VAL A 232 6.00 -25.40 10.48
C VAL A 232 7.02 -26.24 9.73
N GLU A 233 6.54 -27.23 8.96
CA GLU A 233 7.41 -28.10 8.18
C GLU A 233 8.09 -27.35 7.04
N ALA A 234 7.34 -26.58 6.26
CA ALA A 234 7.82 -25.87 5.07
C ALA A 234 8.67 -24.63 5.37
N LYS A 235 8.86 -24.23 6.62
CA LYS A 235 9.72 -23.10 7.09
C LYS A 235 9.73 -21.87 6.18
N ASN A 236 8.56 -21.48 5.71
CA ASN A 236 8.35 -20.34 4.82
C ASN A 236 7.17 -19.47 5.25
N TRP A 237 7.02 -18.32 4.62
CA TRP A 237 5.95 -17.38 4.92
C TRP A 237 4.53 -17.99 4.74
N PRO A 238 4.19 -18.66 3.64
CA PRO A 238 2.85 -19.24 3.48
C PRO A 238 2.44 -20.21 4.60
N ALA A 239 3.35 -21.10 5.01
CA ALA A 239 3.07 -22.05 6.08
C ALA A 239 2.88 -21.36 7.44
N LEU A 240 3.71 -20.35 7.75
CA LEU A 240 3.54 -19.53 8.96
C LEU A 240 2.22 -18.76 8.94
N TYR A 241 1.85 -18.20 7.79
CA TYR A 241 0.58 -17.49 7.61
C TYR A 241 -0.62 -18.41 7.89
N GLU A 242 -0.65 -19.60 7.29
CA GLU A 242 -1.73 -20.56 7.50
C GLU A 242 -1.89 -20.96 8.98
N LEU A 243 -0.76 -21.20 9.65
CA LEU A 243 -0.79 -21.56 11.07
C LEU A 243 -1.24 -20.38 11.94
N CYS A 244 -0.73 -19.18 11.70
CA CYS A 244 -1.14 -17.98 12.41
C CYS A 244 -2.62 -17.64 12.18
N ASP A 245 -3.11 -17.76 10.94
CA ASP A 245 -4.52 -17.50 10.59
C ASP A 245 -5.46 -18.49 11.28
N ALA A 246 -5.11 -19.79 11.28
CA ALA A 246 -5.88 -20.80 11.99
C ALA A 246 -5.96 -20.53 13.51
N ARG A 247 -4.84 -20.12 14.10
CA ARG A 247 -4.75 -19.74 15.52
C ARG A 247 -5.53 -18.45 15.81
N LEU A 248 -5.40 -17.42 14.96
CA LEU A 248 -6.12 -16.16 15.10
C LEU A 248 -7.63 -16.38 15.10
N ARG A 249 -8.14 -17.22 14.19
CA ARG A 249 -9.56 -17.59 14.18
C ARG A 249 -10.02 -18.25 15.48
N LYS A 250 -9.19 -19.11 16.09
CA LYS A 250 -9.51 -19.72 17.40
C LYS A 250 -9.53 -18.66 18.51
N VAL A 251 -8.57 -17.73 18.52
CA VAL A 251 -8.56 -16.62 19.48
C VAL A 251 -9.83 -15.79 19.35
N GLN A 252 -10.20 -15.41 18.14
CA GLN A 252 -11.42 -14.65 17.87
C GLN A 252 -12.69 -15.40 18.26
N ALA A 253 -12.77 -16.70 17.97
CA ALA A 253 -13.92 -17.54 18.35
C ALA A 253 -14.06 -17.71 19.88
N SER A 254 -12.96 -17.61 20.62
CA SER A 254 -12.96 -17.70 22.10
C SER A 254 -13.14 -16.36 22.82
N GLY A 255 -13.56 -15.30 22.09
CA GLY A 255 -13.88 -13.99 22.66
C GLY A 255 -12.97 -12.86 22.20
N GLY A 256 -11.83 -13.16 21.58
CA GLY A 256 -10.89 -12.14 21.09
C GLY A 256 -10.15 -11.40 22.19
N ASP A 257 -9.77 -10.15 21.91
CA ASP A 257 -9.16 -9.19 22.85
C ASP A 257 -7.89 -9.73 23.53
N ARG A 258 -7.05 -10.44 22.78
CA ARG A 258 -5.79 -11.00 23.28
C ARG A 258 -4.88 -11.43 22.15
N ILE A 259 -3.59 -11.54 22.45
CA ILE A 259 -2.57 -12.10 21.55
C ILE A 259 -1.97 -13.34 22.22
N GLY A 260 -1.96 -14.47 21.49
CA GLY A 260 -1.45 -15.72 22.05
C GLY A 260 -0.98 -16.71 21.01
N CYS A 261 -0.35 -17.79 21.48
CA CYS A 261 -0.22 -19.02 20.75
C CYS A 261 -1.42 -19.87 21.18
N ALA A 262 -2.47 -19.96 20.38
CA ALA A 262 -3.56 -20.88 20.67
C ALA A 262 -3.05 -22.32 20.50
N GLU A 263 -3.19 -23.12 21.54
CA GLU A 263 -3.06 -24.57 21.47
C GLU A 263 -4.13 -25.21 20.57
#